data_0f01caa2e6908aa5f69593fb7e618e94
#
_entry.id   0f01caa2e6908aa5f69593fb7e618e94
#
_cell.length_a   1.000
_cell.length_b   1.000
_cell.length_c   1.000
_cell.angle_alpha   90.00
_cell.angle_beta   90.00
_cell.angle_gamma   90.00
#
_symmetry.space_group_name_H-M   'P 1'
#
loop_
_entity.id
_entity.type
_entity.pdbx_description
1 polymer ?
#
loop_
_entity_poly.entity_id
_entity_poly.type
_entity_poly.pdbx_seq_one_letter_code
_entity_poly.pdbx_strand_id
1 'polypeptide(L)'
;MNSKALVAALFAGVISASVFAQTATPPASTSTPVIDKRAANQEKRIEAGEKSGQLTPKEANNLEKRETKLNNDIAAAKADGKVTKAERAKLTKEEDRNSKRIYKKKHNAKTAAPGTAK
;
A
#
# COMPACT_ATOMS: atom_id res chain seq x y z
N MET A 1 -25.85 -46.33 -58.63
CA MET A 1 -24.86 -47.41 -58.64
C MET A 1 -23.56 -46.90 -58.07
N ASN A 2 -23.20 -47.50 -57.00
CA ASN A 2 -21.84 -47.82 -56.57
C ASN A 2 -21.00 -46.66 -56.02
N SER A 3 -20.92 -46.66 -54.78
CA SER A 3 -19.96 -47.39 -53.95
C SER A 3 -18.74 -46.57 -53.70
N LYS A 4 -18.72 -46.03 -52.54
CA LYS A 4 -17.86 -46.50 -51.44
C LYS A 4 -16.39 -46.20 -51.59
N ALA A 5 -15.90 -45.49 -50.77
CA ALA A 5 -14.84 -46.05 -49.88
C ALA A 5 -14.64 -45.15 -48.70
N LEU A 6 -14.98 -45.66 -47.58
CA LEU A 6 -14.48 -45.26 -46.30
C LEU A 6 -12.96 -45.48 -46.28
N VAL A 7 -12.23 -44.43 -45.96
CA VAL A 7 -10.90 -44.60 -45.39
C VAL A 7 -10.87 -43.82 -44.09
N ALA A 8 -11.03 -44.54 -43.01
CA ALA A 8 -10.77 -44.10 -41.69
C ALA A 8 -9.26 -44.00 -41.49
N ALA A 9 -8.74 -42.81 -41.47
CA ALA A 9 -7.38 -42.56 -41.00
C ALA A 9 -7.45 -42.09 -39.55
N LEU A 10 -7.22 -43.01 -38.62
CA LEU A 10 -6.92 -42.72 -37.23
C LEU A 10 -5.55 -42.05 -37.19
N PHE A 11 -5.53 -40.75 -37.02
CA PHE A 11 -4.36 -40.07 -36.52
C PHE A 11 -4.51 -39.88 -35.02
N ALA A 12 -3.92 -40.80 -34.26
CA ALA A 12 -3.65 -40.63 -32.87
C ALA A 12 -2.53 -39.58 -32.73
N GLY A 13 -2.91 -38.31 -32.71
CA GLY A 13 -2.02 -37.23 -32.35
C GLY A 13 -1.82 -37.22 -30.84
N VAL A 14 -0.70 -37.75 -30.41
CA VAL A 14 -0.23 -37.54 -29.01
C VAL A 14 0.14 -36.08 -28.89
N ILE A 15 -0.80 -35.27 -28.40
CA ILE A 15 -0.50 -33.91 -27.94
C ILE A 15 0.18 -34.06 -26.59
N SER A 16 1.49 -34.07 -26.60
CA SER A 16 2.28 -33.83 -25.40
C SER A 16 2.01 -32.42 -24.96
N ALA A 17 1.03 -32.23 -24.09
CA ALA A 17 0.84 -31.00 -23.38
C ALA A 17 2.03 -30.82 -22.43
N SER A 18 3.02 -30.09 -22.89
CA SER A 18 4.05 -29.54 -21.99
C SER A 18 3.32 -28.58 -21.06
N VAL A 19 2.96 -29.07 -19.89
CA VAL A 19 2.54 -28.23 -18.79
C VAL A 19 3.78 -27.45 -18.37
N PHE A 20 4.01 -26.30 -18.98
CA PHE A 20 4.80 -25.27 -18.36
C PHE A 20 4.07 -24.89 -17.09
N ALA A 21 4.52 -25.41 -15.97
CA ALA A 21 4.19 -24.83 -14.68
C ALA A 21 4.76 -23.40 -14.68
N GLN A 22 3.98 -22.49 -15.23
CA GLN A 22 4.17 -21.08 -14.93
C GLN A 22 3.94 -20.97 -13.44
N THR A 23 5.02 -20.84 -12.68
CA THR A 23 4.95 -20.25 -11.35
C THR A 23 4.36 -18.88 -11.56
N ALA A 24 3.04 -18.79 -11.49
CA ALA A 24 2.34 -17.53 -11.50
C ALA A 24 2.85 -16.77 -10.29
N THR A 25 3.77 -15.85 -10.54
CA THR A 25 4.05 -14.78 -9.59
C THR A 25 2.70 -14.15 -9.29
N PRO A 26 2.22 -14.15 -8.05
CA PRO A 26 0.93 -13.56 -7.75
C PRO A 26 0.91 -12.16 -8.34
N PRO A 27 -0.13 -11.75 -9.06
CA PRO A 27 -0.18 -10.41 -9.64
C PRO A 27 0.11 -9.43 -8.53
N ALA A 28 1.05 -8.51 -8.76
CA ALA A 28 1.36 -7.48 -7.80
C ALA A 28 0.08 -6.69 -7.54
N SER A 29 -0.50 -6.90 -6.36
CA SER A 29 -1.78 -6.31 -5.99
C SER A 29 -1.61 -4.81 -5.73
N THR A 30 -2.55 -4.00 -6.19
CA THR A 30 -2.68 -2.60 -5.77
C THR A 30 -3.06 -2.46 -4.29
N SER A 31 -3.52 -3.55 -3.68
CA SER A 31 -3.93 -3.57 -2.27
C SER A 31 -2.75 -3.39 -1.34
N THR A 32 -2.83 -2.39 -0.48
CA THR A 32 -1.84 -2.08 0.56
C THR A 32 -2.50 -1.95 1.94
N PRO A 33 -3.28 -2.97 2.39
CA PRO A 33 -4.13 -2.82 3.58
C PRO A 33 -3.33 -2.51 4.85
N VAL A 34 -2.12 -3.03 4.97
CA VAL A 34 -1.25 -2.75 6.13
C VAL A 34 -0.76 -1.31 6.10
N ILE A 35 -0.32 -0.83 4.94
CA ILE A 35 0.15 0.55 4.74
C ILE A 35 -1.01 1.52 4.97
N ASP A 36 -2.15 1.29 4.33
CA ASP A 36 -3.34 2.13 4.47
C ASP A 36 -3.82 2.23 5.93
N LYS A 37 -3.82 1.10 6.64
CA LYS A 37 -4.20 1.06 8.07
C LYS A 37 -3.20 1.82 8.95
N ARG A 38 -1.92 1.72 8.65
CA ARG A 38 -0.87 2.44 9.40
C ARG A 38 -0.96 3.94 9.18
N ALA A 39 -1.16 4.40 7.94
CA ALA A 39 -1.37 5.80 7.61
C ALA A 39 -2.58 6.36 8.37
N ALA A 40 -3.72 5.69 8.32
CA ALA A 40 -4.91 6.10 9.08
C ALA A 40 -4.68 6.15 10.60
N ASN A 41 -3.92 5.22 11.15
CA ASN A 41 -3.57 5.26 12.57
C ASN A 41 -2.62 6.41 12.92
N GLN A 42 -1.74 6.80 12.01
CA GLN A 42 -0.85 7.95 12.21
C GLN A 42 -1.65 9.25 12.22
N GLU A 43 -2.60 9.44 11.34
CA GLU A 43 -3.52 10.59 11.32
C GLU A 43 -4.28 10.71 12.65
N LYS A 44 -4.87 9.61 13.14
CA LYS A 44 -5.55 9.59 14.45
C LYS A 44 -4.62 9.95 15.61
N ARG A 45 -3.37 9.55 15.55
CA ARG A 45 -2.38 9.90 16.58
C ARG A 45 -2.02 11.37 16.56
N ILE A 46 -1.95 11.99 15.40
CA ILE A 46 -1.72 13.43 15.24
C ILE A 46 -2.92 14.19 15.79
N GLU A 47 -4.12 13.85 15.37
CA GLU A 47 -5.36 14.45 15.84
C GLU A 47 -5.51 14.34 17.38
N ALA A 48 -5.29 13.15 17.93
CA ALA A 48 -5.31 12.94 19.38
C ALA A 48 -4.23 13.76 20.12
N GLY A 49 -3.05 13.91 19.51
CA GLY A 49 -1.97 14.73 20.05
C GLY A 49 -2.30 16.22 20.06
N GLU A 50 -2.99 16.69 19.04
CA GLU A 50 -3.48 18.08 18.96
C GLU A 50 -4.57 18.34 19.99
N LYS A 51 -5.60 17.47 20.04
CA LYS A 51 -6.70 17.58 21.02
C LYS A 51 -6.23 17.52 22.46
N SER A 52 -5.22 16.73 22.77
CA SER A 52 -4.68 16.60 24.12
C SER A 52 -3.63 17.68 24.50
N GLY A 53 -3.26 18.56 23.56
CA GLY A 53 -2.22 19.55 23.76
C GLY A 53 -0.79 18.99 23.76
N GLN A 54 -0.60 17.71 23.44
CA GLN A 54 0.74 17.10 23.29
C GLN A 54 1.47 17.59 22.05
N LEU A 55 0.72 18.06 21.05
CA LEU A 55 1.24 18.70 19.86
C LEU A 55 0.82 20.16 19.82
N THR A 56 1.75 21.04 19.53
CA THR A 56 1.40 22.42 19.19
C THR A 56 0.72 22.47 17.83
N PRO A 57 -0.13 23.46 17.52
CA PRO A 57 -0.75 23.59 16.21
C PRO A 57 0.25 23.58 15.05
N LYS A 58 1.43 24.19 15.25
CA LYS A 58 2.51 24.18 14.26
C LYS A 58 3.10 22.78 14.04
N GLU A 59 3.24 22.01 15.11
CA GLU A 59 3.74 20.63 15.02
C GLU A 59 2.72 19.70 14.37
N ALA A 60 1.45 19.81 14.75
CA ALA A 60 0.36 19.08 14.11
C ALA A 60 0.32 19.35 12.60
N ASN A 61 0.29 20.61 12.20
CA ASN A 61 0.28 21.00 10.77
C ASN A 61 1.49 20.44 9.98
N ASN A 62 2.67 20.44 10.60
CA ASN A 62 3.86 19.86 9.96
C ASN A 62 3.78 18.34 9.81
N LEU A 63 3.14 17.64 10.75
CA LEU A 63 2.93 16.21 10.69
C LEU A 63 1.85 15.87 9.67
N GLU A 64 0.75 16.61 9.63
CA GLU A 64 -0.34 16.46 8.64
C GLU A 64 0.16 16.63 7.21
N LYS A 65 1.02 17.61 6.95
CA LYS A 65 1.64 17.77 5.62
C LYS A 65 2.46 16.55 5.21
N ARG A 66 3.07 15.85 6.17
CA ARG A 66 3.82 14.63 5.90
C ARG A 66 2.90 13.44 5.63
N GLU A 67 1.79 13.36 6.36
CA GLU A 67 0.77 12.34 6.10
C GLU A 67 0.10 12.57 4.73
N THR A 68 -0.20 13.82 4.38
CA THR A 68 -0.70 14.16 3.04
C THR A 68 0.27 13.72 1.96
N LYS A 69 1.57 13.97 2.14
CA LYS A 69 2.60 13.51 1.20
C LYS A 69 2.63 11.98 1.12
N LEU A 70 2.60 11.28 2.25
CA LEU A 70 2.56 9.82 2.29
C LEU A 70 1.33 9.27 1.56
N ASN A 71 0.15 9.84 1.80
CA ASN A 71 -1.08 9.44 1.13
C ASN A 71 -1.00 9.65 -0.40
N ASN A 72 -0.38 10.75 -0.84
CA ASN A 72 -0.12 10.99 -2.26
C ASN A 72 0.86 9.98 -2.85
N ASP A 73 1.91 9.63 -2.13
CA ASP A 73 2.88 8.61 -2.56
C ASP A 73 2.25 7.21 -2.62
N ILE A 74 1.34 6.88 -1.70
CA ILE A 74 0.53 5.65 -1.74
C ILE A 74 -0.37 5.64 -2.97
N ALA A 75 -1.07 6.75 -3.24
CA ALA A 75 -1.94 6.88 -4.42
C ALA A 75 -1.14 6.77 -5.72
N ALA A 76 0.03 7.41 -5.79
CA ALA A 76 0.91 7.33 -6.95
C ALA A 76 1.42 5.90 -7.20
N ALA A 77 1.78 5.19 -6.14
CA ALA A 77 2.21 3.79 -6.23
C ALA A 77 1.09 2.84 -6.71
N LYS A 78 -0.16 3.19 -6.44
CA LYS A 78 -1.33 2.41 -6.90
C LYS A 78 -1.76 2.75 -8.33
N ALA A 79 -1.33 3.89 -8.86
CA ALA A 79 -1.86 4.46 -10.11
C ALA A 79 -1.58 3.60 -11.36
N ASP A 80 -0.50 2.83 -11.38
CA ASP A 80 -0.14 1.94 -12.48
C ASP A 80 -0.80 0.54 -12.42
N GLY A 81 -1.67 0.31 -11.44
CA GLY A 81 -2.41 -0.93 -11.25
C GLY A 81 -1.67 -2.02 -10.46
N LYS A 82 -0.46 -1.74 -9.98
CA LYS A 82 0.30 -2.68 -9.14
C LYS A 82 1.30 -1.94 -8.25
N VAL A 83 1.36 -2.34 -6.98
CA VAL A 83 2.37 -1.83 -6.06
C VAL A 83 3.51 -2.83 -5.96
N THR A 84 4.67 -2.45 -6.46
CA THR A 84 5.87 -3.27 -6.46
C THR A 84 6.43 -3.49 -5.05
N LYS A 85 7.27 -4.50 -4.89
CA LYS A 85 7.98 -4.76 -3.63
C LYS A 85 8.86 -3.57 -3.21
N ALA A 86 9.50 -2.91 -4.17
CA ALA A 86 10.32 -1.73 -3.92
C ALA A 86 9.48 -0.54 -3.44
N GLU A 87 8.32 -0.30 -4.05
CA GLU A 87 7.38 0.75 -3.61
C GLU A 87 6.83 0.48 -2.22
N ARG A 88 6.44 -0.76 -1.91
CA ARG A 88 6.02 -1.15 -0.56
C ARG A 88 7.10 -0.88 0.47
N ALA A 89 8.34 -1.23 0.18
CA ALA A 89 9.48 -0.98 1.07
C ALA A 89 9.74 0.52 1.27
N LYS A 90 9.61 1.32 0.21
CA LYS A 90 9.72 2.79 0.28
C LYS A 90 8.63 3.40 1.15
N LEU A 91 7.37 3.03 0.91
CA LEU A 91 6.22 3.51 1.68
C LEU A 91 6.33 3.11 3.16
N THR A 92 6.69 1.87 3.46
CA THR A 92 6.91 1.40 4.83
C THR A 92 8.00 2.20 5.54
N LYS A 93 9.10 2.51 4.86
CA LYS A 93 10.16 3.37 5.40
C LYS A 93 9.66 4.78 5.71
N GLU A 94 8.80 5.32 4.86
CA GLU A 94 8.23 6.65 5.06
C GLU A 94 7.27 6.66 6.25
N GLU A 95 6.42 5.67 6.38
CA GLU A 95 5.57 5.47 7.56
C GLU A 95 6.37 5.35 8.85
N ASP A 96 7.46 4.59 8.86
CA ASP A 96 8.33 4.44 10.03
C ASP A 96 8.96 5.78 10.44
N ARG A 97 9.37 6.60 9.47
CA ARG A 97 9.88 7.95 9.72
C ARG A 97 8.80 8.86 10.31
N ASN A 98 7.59 8.82 9.76
CA ASN A 98 6.47 9.62 10.24
C ASN A 98 6.07 9.18 11.65
N SER A 99 5.95 7.88 11.90
CA SER A 99 5.64 7.33 13.22
C SER A 99 6.65 7.78 14.29
N LYS A 100 7.95 7.73 13.98
CA LYS A 100 9.01 8.22 14.88
C LYS A 100 8.89 9.73 15.13
N ARG A 101 8.54 10.52 14.14
CA ARG A 101 8.34 11.97 14.29
C ARG A 101 7.14 12.31 15.15
N ILE A 102 6.01 11.64 14.91
CA ILE A 102 4.80 11.78 15.73
C ILE A 102 5.14 11.48 17.19
N TYR A 103 5.81 10.36 17.46
CA TYR A 103 6.24 10.01 18.81
C TYR A 103 7.11 11.09 19.43
N LYS A 104 8.17 11.52 18.74
CA LYS A 104 9.09 12.55 19.26
C LYS A 104 8.39 13.87 19.53
N LYS A 105 7.45 14.28 18.67
CA LYS A 105 6.72 15.54 18.84
C LYS A 105 5.73 15.47 19.99
N LYS A 106 5.07 14.34 20.19
CA LYS A 106 4.15 14.13 21.33
C LYS A 106 4.87 14.01 22.68
N HIS A 107 6.16 13.70 22.68
CA HIS A 107 6.96 13.49 23.90
C HIS A 107 8.09 14.51 24.05
N ASN A 108 8.00 15.65 23.36
CA ASN A 108 8.93 16.75 23.58
C ASN A 108 8.38 17.68 24.70
N ALA A 109 9.24 18.60 25.15
CA ALA A 109 8.85 19.57 26.17
C ALA A 109 7.96 20.72 25.63
N LYS A 110 7.64 20.72 24.32
CA LYS A 110 6.81 21.73 23.69
C LYS A 110 5.37 21.23 23.61
N THR A 111 4.63 21.43 24.69
CA THR A 111 3.19 21.21 24.71
C THR A 111 2.44 22.47 24.31
N ALA A 112 1.25 22.32 23.72
CA ALA A 112 0.38 23.45 23.52
C ALA A 112 -0.01 24.03 24.88
N ALA A 113 -0.01 25.35 24.99
CA ALA A 113 -0.47 26.00 26.23
C ALA A 113 -1.93 25.59 26.51
N PRO A 114 -2.30 25.33 27.77
CA PRO A 114 -3.69 25.02 28.12
C PRO A 114 -4.60 26.17 27.64
N GLY A 115 -5.55 25.84 26.75
CA GLY A 115 -6.50 26.83 26.23
C GLY A 115 -6.34 27.22 24.76
N THR A 116 -5.36 26.68 24.03
CA THR A 116 -5.20 26.93 22.58
C THR A 116 -5.75 25.81 21.71
N ALA A 117 -6.32 24.77 22.29
CA ALA A 117 -7.12 23.78 21.54
C ALA A 117 -8.45 24.41 21.19
N LYS A 118 -8.62 24.78 19.92
CA LYS A 118 -9.92 25.18 19.36
C LYS A 118 -10.71 23.95 18.96
#